data_9ea80e88ceda0e80b6b7a3be6cf07f8b
#
_entry.id   9ea80e88ceda0e80b6b7a3be6cf07f8b
#
_cell.length_a   1.000
_cell.length_b   1.000
_cell.length_c   1.000
_cell.angle_alpha   90.00
_cell.angle_beta   90.00
_cell.angle_gamma   90.00
#
_symmetry.space_group_name_H-M   'P 1'
#
loop_
_entity.id
_entity.type
_entity.pdbx_description
1 polymer ?
#
loop_
_entity_poly.entity_id
_entity_poly.type
_entity_poly.pdbx_seq_one_letter_code
_entity_poly.pdbx_strand_id
1 'polypeptide(L)'
;MTTKRRAKGDGSITKLSNGHYKMTITIGVGADGKQKRKAVTAKTKTELMKKVNELRASSGKPTGEKMYFKDVVKMYLEHIEGTLRDSTLRGYRRTIDVVFSPLYDYRIDKITPTMIDNLLDSLRKPNGSPLSPTTIKNHRGKLSSVFTFAMERNLIEASPIPKTKKRRLGQRKVDVVIIPSETQMQKILQEAKEADFGVPEGNFKLYPLFLLAVATGARLGELLDIDRVRDINLETNTITIDTQLTREGSGRPLKTTASRRRIFVQPEVLRAVLEMTPRSKKTTKLWIHHGKQVTYMAASMKVFKFISQSLEVPEGFTFHCFRHYHATYLLMHGVNVKEVSKRLGHSTITTTLDLYAHWVPEMDATAANTIGTKFII
;
A
#
# COMPACT_ATOMS: atom_id res chain seq x y z
N MET A 1 31.54 38.52 32.85
CA MET A 1 30.13 38.13 33.04
C MET A 1 29.60 37.51 31.75
N THR A 2 29.58 36.19 31.66
CA THR A 2 29.17 35.48 30.46
C THR A 2 27.63 35.41 30.41
N THR A 3 27.03 36.13 29.45
CA THR A 3 25.60 36.08 29.17
C THR A 3 25.24 34.69 28.60
N LYS A 4 24.57 33.83 29.35
CA LYS A 4 24.01 32.55 28.91
C LYS A 4 23.08 32.80 27.73
N ARG A 5 23.40 32.25 26.55
CA ARG A 5 22.52 32.23 25.36
C ARG A 5 21.21 31.52 25.71
N ARG A 6 20.06 32.17 25.53
CA ARG A 6 18.73 31.62 25.77
C ARG A 6 18.41 30.57 24.73
N ALA A 7 17.61 29.56 25.13
CA ALA A 7 17.18 28.48 24.25
C ALA A 7 16.27 29.01 23.13
N LYS A 8 16.37 28.42 21.92
CA LYS A 8 15.58 28.76 20.75
C LYS A 8 14.09 28.43 21.01
N GLY A 9 13.25 29.47 21.16
CA GLY A 9 11.81 29.33 21.47
C GLY A 9 11.36 30.11 22.72
N ASP A 10 12.29 30.60 23.54
CA ASP A 10 11.97 31.51 24.63
C ASP A 10 11.77 32.91 24.06
N GLY A 11 10.50 33.35 23.98
CA GLY A 11 10.13 34.65 23.47
C GLY A 11 10.87 35.80 24.20
N SER A 12 11.00 36.98 23.55
CA SER A 12 11.61 38.15 24.15
C SER A 12 10.63 38.87 25.07
N ILE A 13 11.11 39.29 26.25
CA ILE A 13 10.35 40.17 27.16
C ILE A 13 10.61 41.61 26.75
N THR A 14 9.55 42.32 26.40
CA THR A 14 9.60 43.75 26.04
C THR A 14 8.93 44.59 27.13
N LYS A 15 9.55 45.67 27.57
CA LYS A 15 8.93 46.64 28.48
C LYS A 15 8.14 47.65 27.62
N LEU A 16 6.85 47.79 27.90
CA LEU A 16 5.95 48.69 27.20
C LEU A 16 6.10 50.13 27.78
N SER A 17 5.65 51.12 27.04
CA SER A 17 5.68 52.57 27.45
C SER A 17 4.88 52.84 28.73
N ASN A 18 3.86 52.00 29.04
CA ASN A 18 3.05 52.08 30.27
C ASN A 18 3.70 51.37 31.47
N GLY A 19 4.99 50.96 31.38
CA GLY A 19 5.72 50.30 32.44
C GLY A 19 5.47 48.80 32.58
N HIS A 20 4.50 48.22 31.85
CA HIS A 20 4.21 46.80 31.87
C HIS A 20 5.20 45.99 31.02
N TYR A 21 5.31 44.71 31.32
CA TYR A 21 6.11 43.76 30.55
C TYR A 21 5.23 42.92 29.66
N LYS A 22 5.64 42.73 28.39
CA LYS A 22 4.96 41.92 27.39
C LYS A 22 5.86 40.80 26.90
N MET A 23 5.30 39.60 26.73
CA MET A 23 5.97 38.46 26.11
C MET A 23 4.98 37.79 25.15
N THR A 24 5.44 37.44 23.93
CA THR A 24 4.64 36.66 22.98
C THR A 24 5.17 35.23 22.96
N ILE A 25 4.30 34.27 23.23
CA ILE A 25 4.63 32.84 23.22
C ILE A 25 3.82 32.10 22.16
N THR A 26 4.41 31.05 21.60
CA THR A 26 3.69 30.12 20.71
C THR A 26 2.94 29.11 21.56
N ILE A 27 1.62 29.01 21.36
CA ILE A 27 0.72 28.13 22.12
C ILE A 27 0.26 26.90 21.33
N GLY A 28 0.71 26.72 20.08
CA GLY A 28 0.38 25.59 19.23
C GLY A 28 0.52 25.93 17.74
N VAL A 29 0.09 25.00 16.90
CA VAL A 29 0.00 25.17 15.44
C VAL A 29 -1.47 25.07 15.06
N GLY A 30 -1.94 26.02 14.24
CA GLY A 30 -3.32 26.01 13.73
C GLY A 30 -3.57 24.91 12.69
N ALA A 31 -4.84 24.68 12.35
CA ALA A 31 -5.24 23.76 11.29
C ALA A 31 -4.64 24.12 9.91
N ASP A 32 -4.23 25.38 9.74
CA ASP A 32 -3.55 25.94 8.56
C ASP A 32 -2.01 25.75 8.58
N GLY A 33 -1.47 25.01 9.56
CA GLY A 33 -0.04 24.79 9.75
C GLY A 33 0.73 26.00 10.30
N LYS A 34 0.06 27.13 10.60
CA LYS A 34 0.70 28.33 11.13
C LYS A 34 0.79 28.31 12.65
N GLN A 35 1.85 28.91 13.19
CA GLN A 35 2.04 29.01 14.64
C GLN A 35 0.99 29.93 15.26
N LYS A 36 0.17 29.41 16.17
CA LYS A 36 -0.69 30.23 17.03
C LYS A 36 0.15 30.87 18.12
N ARG A 37 0.20 32.22 18.14
CA ARG A 37 0.94 33.00 19.13
C ARG A 37 -0.03 33.76 20.02
N LYS A 38 0.26 33.83 21.33
CA LYS A 38 -0.50 34.62 22.29
C LYS A 38 0.44 35.56 23.03
N ALA A 39 0.03 36.82 23.12
CA ALA A 39 0.75 37.85 23.89
C ALA A 39 0.22 37.86 25.32
N VAL A 40 1.12 37.93 26.27
CA VAL A 40 0.82 38.01 27.72
C VAL A 40 1.46 39.29 28.24
N THR A 41 0.73 40.05 29.06
CA THR A 41 1.21 41.28 29.70
C THR A 41 1.04 41.19 31.22
N ALA A 42 1.95 41.81 31.99
CA ALA A 42 1.88 41.89 33.43
C ALA A 42 2.64 43.12 33.95
N LYS A 43 2.34 43.58 35.16
CA LYS A 43 3.00 44.75 35.81
C LYS A 43 4.44 44.47 36.19
N THR A 44 4.77 43.20 36.51
CA THR A 44 6.14 42.80 36.91
C THR A 44 6.61 41.64 36.04
N LYS A 45 7.96 41.48 35.93
CA LYS A 45 8.55 40.33 35.23
C LYS A 45 8.20 38.99 35.90
N THR A 46 8.10 38.96 37.19
CA THR A 46 7.75 37.75 37.97
C THR A 46 6.33 37.32 37.71
N GLU A 47 5.38 38.26 37.71
CA GLU A 47 3.99 38.02 37.37
C GLU A 47 3.82 37.61 35.90
N LEU A 48 4.58 38.25 34.99
CA LEU A 48 4.60 37.87 33.58
C LEU A 48 5.04 36.41 33.41
N MET A 49 6.13 36.00 34.05
CA MET A 49 6.62 34.62 33.97
C MET A 49 5.66 33.62 34.59
N LYS A 50 4.98 34.00 35.70
CA LYS A 50 3.93 33.15 36.29
C LYS A 50 2.78 32.94 35.29
N LYS A 51 2.24 33.99 34.70
CA LYS A 51 1.18 33.91 33.68
C LYS A 51 1.62 33.16 32.43
N VAL A 52 2.85 33.35 31.97
CA VAL A 52 3.42 32.59 30.84
C VAL A 52 3.55 31.12 31.16
N ASN A 53 4.02 30.75 32.35
CA ASN A 53 4.13 29.35 32.78
C ASN A 53 2.74 28.70 32.95
N GLU A 54 1.76 29.41 33.50
CA GLU A 54 0.37 28.97 33.59
C GLU A 54 -0.23 28.75 32.19
N LEU A 55 0.04 29.65 31.26
CA LEU A 55 -0.44 29.55 29.88
C LEU A 55 0.27 28.43 29.11
N ARG A 56 1.58 28.23 29.30
CA ARG A 56 2.33 27.09 28.77
C ARG A 56 1.82 25.78 29.38
N ALA A 57 1.50 25.78 30.68
CA ALA A 57 0.93 24.65 31.38
C ALA A 57 -0.50 24.34 30.91
N SER A 58 -1.29 25.34 30.56
CA SER A 58 -2.67 25.14 30.08
C SER A 58 -2.77 24.88 28.57
N SER A 59 -1.83 25.37 27.78
CA SER A 59 -1.84 25.21 26.31
C SER A 59 -1.13 23.94 25.82
N GLY A 60 -0.49 23.20 26.69
CA GLY A 60 0.28 22.00 26.36
C GLY A 60 0.09 20.81 27.29
N LYS A 61 -0.83 20.90 28.28
CA LYS A 61 -1.15 19.70 29.06
C LYS A 61 -2.10 18.81 28.27
N PRO A 62 -1.76 17.52 28.09
CA PRO A 62 -2.75 16.51 27.74
C PRO A 62 -3.92 16.69 28.70
N THR A 63 -5.14 16.70 28.20
CA THR A 63 -6.35 16.68 29.02
C THR A 63 -6.14 15.56 30.04
N GLY A 64 -6.10 15.90 31.32
CA GLY A 64 -5.56 15.07 32.41
C GLY A 64 -6.23 13.72 32.67
N GLU A 65 -6.95 13.17 31.72
CA GLU A 65 -7.44 11.81 31.75
C GLU A 65 -6.28 10.84 31.44
N LYS A 66 -6.01 9.98 32.40
CA LYS A 66 -5.05 8.89 32.29
C LYS A 66 -5.55 7.84 31.31
N MET A 67 -5.46 8.11 29.99
CA MET A 67 -5.96 7.18 28.99
C MET A 67 -4.98 6.03 28.75
N TYR A 68 -5.51 4.82 28.68
CA TYR A 68 -4.76 3.64 28.29
C TYR A 68 -4.69 3.55 26.75
N PHE A 69 -3.65 2.91 26.24
CA PHE A 69 -3.45 2.76 24.79
C PHE A 69 -4.67 2.09 24.11
N LYS A 70 -5.29 1.10 24.76
CA LYS A 70 -6.52 0.44 24.27
C LYS A 70 -7.67 1.41 23.98
N ASP A 71 -7.85 2.42 24.85
CA ASP A 71 -8.93 3.39 24.71
C ASP A 71 -8.66 4.33 23.54
N VAL A 72 -7.41 4.76 23.39
CA VAL A 72 -6.98 5.60 22.27
C VAL A 72 -7.09 4.84 20.93
N VAL A 73 -6.74 3.58 20.92
CA VAL A 73 -6.90 2.70 19.74
C VAL A 73 -8.38 2.59 19.35
N LYS A 74 -9.29 2.39 20.32
CA LYS A 74 -10.73 2.35 20.06
C LYS A 74 -11.21 3.65 19.41
N MET A 75 -10.87 4.79 20.00
CA MET A 75 -11.20 6.11 19.44
C MET A 75 -10.62 6.31 18.02
N TYR A 76 -9.39 5.84 17.79
CA TYR A 76 -8.75 5.92 16.48
C TYR A 76 -9.48 5.07 15.44
N LEU A 77 -9.86 3.83 15.77
CA LEU A 77 -10.61 2.96 14.87
C LEU A 77 -11.99 3.54 14.53
N GLU A 78 -12.68 4.12 15.49
CA GLU A 78 -13.95 4.84 15.27
C GLU A 78 -13.73 6.06 14.36
N HIS A 79 -12.64 6.80 14.55
CA HIS A 79 -12.31 7.99 13.74
C HIS A 79 -12.02 7.64 12.28
N ILE A 80 -11.35 6.52 12.00
CA ILE A 80 -11.02 6.11 10.63
C ILE A 80 -12.12 5.27 9.97
N GLU A 81 -13.13 4.87 10.70
CA GLU A 81 -14.28 4.16 10.16
C GLU A 81 -15.03 5.03 9.14
N GLY A 82 -15.36 4.46 7.98
CA GLY A 82 -15.95 5.20 6.86
C GLY A 82 -14.98 6.07 6.04
N THR A 83 -13.77 6.37 6.55
CA THR A 83 -12.76 7.12 5.78
C THR A 83 -11.85 6.21 4.95
N LEU A 84 -11.69 4.96 5.37
CA LEU A 84 -10.85 3.97 4.71
C LEU A 84 -11.71 2.89 4.04
N ARG A 85 -11.14 2.23 3.03
CA ARG A 85 -11.76 1.04 2.44
C ARG A 85 -11.83 -0.09 3.49
N ASP A 86 -12.89 -0.88 3.44
CA ASP A 86 -13.14 -1.99 4.37
C ASP A 86 -11.94 -2.94 4.52
N SER A 87 -11.29 -3.29 3.40
CA SER A 87 -10.10 -4.14 3.43
C SER A 87 -8.92 -3.51 4.17
N THR A 88 -8.75 -2.20 4.05
CA THR A 88 -7.70 -1.44 4.76
C THR A 88 -8.05 -1.37 6.25
N LEU A 89 -9.29 -1.05 6.58
CA LEU A 89 -9.78 -0.98 7.97
C LEU A 89 -9.64 -2.34 8.68
N ARG A 90 -10.00 -3.46 8.01
CA ARG A 90 -9.75 -4.82 8.56
C ARG A 90 -8.26 -5.07 8.79
N GLY A 91 -7.40 -4.63 7.87
CA GLY A 91 -5.96 -4.71 8.06
C GLY A 91 -5.44 -3.89 9.25
N TYR A 92 -6.06 -2.75 9.54
CA TYR A 92 -5.78 -1.98 10.76
C TYR A 92 -6.25 -2.72 12.00
N ARG A 93 -7.52 -3.12 12.07
CA ARG A 93 -8.10 -3.86 13.20
C ARG A 93 -7.26 -5.10 13.53
N ARG A 94 -7.00 -5.96 12.55
CA ARG A 94 -6.17 -7.16 12.76
C ARG A 94 -4.76 -6.83 13.31
N THR A 95 -4.10 -5.82 12.76
CA THR A 95 -2.76 -5.44 13.25
C THR A 95 -2.83 -4.92 14.67
N ILE A 96 -3.81 -4.08 14.97
CA ILE A 96 -4.00 -3.48 16.28
C ILE A 96 -4.30 -4.57 17.32
N ASP A 97 -5.24 -5.45 17.04
CA ASP A 97 -5.69 -6.48 17.99
C ASP A 97 -4.63 -7.55 18.24
N VAL A 98 -3.85 -7.92 17.21
CA VAL A 98 -2.87 -9.02 17.32
C VAL A 98 -1.47 -8.50 17.66
N VAL A 99 -1.04 -7.39 17.03
CA VAL A 99 0.35 -6.93 17.13
C VAL A 99 0.53 -5.92 18.27
N PHE A 100 -0.47 -5.05 18.50
CA PHE A 100 -0.33 -3.96 19.47
C PHE A 100 -0.99 -4.24 20.82
N SER A 101 -1.66 -5.38 20.98
CA SER A 101 -2.27 -5.79 22.25
C SER A 101 -1.31 -5.78 23.46
N PRO A 102 0.00 -6.08 23.32
CA PRO A 102 0.92 -5.95 24.46
C PRO A 102 1.06 -4.52 25.02
N LEU A 103 0.65 -3.51 24.24
CA LEU A 103 0.65 -2.11 24.70
C LEU A 103 -0.66 -1.67 25.36
N TYR A 104 -1.71 -2.48 25.32
CA TYR A 104 -3.08 -2.08 25.72
C TYR A 104 -3.20 -1.58 27.16
N ASP A 105 -2.50 -2.20 28.07
CA ASP A 105 -2.59 -1.89 29.51
C ASP A 105 -1.58 -0.81 29.95
N TYR A 106 -0.82 -0.24 29.00
CA TYR A 106 0.02 0.90 29.28
C TYR A 106 -0.73 2.20 29.05
N ARG A 107 -0.50 3.17 29.90
CA ARG A 107 -0.93 4.55 29.65
C ARG A 107 -0.19 5.09 28.44
N ILE A 108 -0.94 5.79 27.56
CA ILE A 108 -0.39 6.26 26.28
C ILE A 108 0.81 7.21 26.46
N ASP A 109 0.81 8.03 27.54
CA ASP A 109 1.92 8.94 27.89
C ASP A 109 3.15 8.25 28.49
N LYS A 110 3.06 6.94 28.79
CA LYS A 110 4.15 6.12 29.35
C LYS A 110 4.75 5.15 28.36
N ILE A 111 4.21 5.05 27.16
CA ILE A 111 4.79 4.22 26.10
C ILE A 111 6.07 4.90 25.59
N THR A 112 7.18 4.18 25.68
CA THR A 112 8.50 4.68 25.28
C THR A 112 8.93 4.17 23.92
N PRO A 113 9.88 4.84 23.24
CA PRO A 113 10.49 4.33 22.02
C PRO A 113 11.04 2.90 22.16
N THR A 114 11.70 2.61 23.29
CA THR A 114 12.26 1.29 23.57
C THR A 114 11.20 0.19 23.64
N MET A 115 10.03 0.48 24.25
CA MET A 115 8.91 -0.48 24.28
C MET A 115 8.42 -0.79 22.88
N ILE A 116 8.34 0.20 22.01
CA ILE A 116 7.91 0.03 20.62
C ILE A 116 8.95 -0.78 19.83
N ASP A 117 10.21 -0.46 19.94
CA ASP A 117 11.28 -1.19 19.25
C ASP A 117 11.32 -2.65 19.72
N ASN A 118 11.26 -2.92 21.04
CA ASN A 118 11.19 -4.27 21.58
C ASN A 118 9.97 -5.04 21.07
N LEU A 119 8.79 -4.41 21.02
CA LEU A 119 7.59 -5.02 20.47
C LEU A 119 7.79 -5.40 19.01
N LEU A 120 8.27 -4.47 18.17
CA LEU A 120 8.44 -4.73 16.75
C LEU A 120 9.53 -5.77 16.47
N ASP A 121 10.61 -5.78 17.25
CA ASP A 121 11.71 -6.73 17.13
C ASP A 121 11.34 -8.14 17.63
N SER A 122 10.33 -8.26 18.51
CA SER A 122 9.82 -9.54 19.01
C SER A 122 8.89 -10.28 18.02
N LEU A 123 8.37 -9.58 17.00
CA LEU A 123 7.38 -10.15 16.09
C LEU A 123 7.97 -11.27 15.23
N ARG A 124 7.24 -12.39 15.15
CA ARG A 124 7.61 -13.58 14.38
C ARG A 124 6.46 -14.02 13.47
N LYS A 125 6.80 -14.76 12.42
CA LYS A 125 5.82 -15.51 11.62
C LYS A 125 5.34 -16.73 12.41
N PRO A 126 4.23 -17.37 12.01
CA PRO A 126 3.74 -18.59 12.66
C PRO A 126 4.77 -19.75 12.74
N ASN A 127 5.73 -19.78 11.81
CA ASN A 127 6.82 -20.75 11.78
C ASN A 127 8.05 -20.32 12.61
N GLY A 128 7.93 -19.28 13.44
CA GLY A 128 9.01 -18.77 14.30
C GLY A 128 10.05 -17.86 13.61
N SER A 129 10.04 -17.77 12.27
CA SER A 129 11.00 -16.92 11.55
C SER A 129 10.66 -15.43 11.70
N PRO A 130 11.65 -14.51 11.60
CA PRO A 130 11.41 -13.07 11.72
C PRO A 130 10.50 -12.56 10.58
N LEU A 131 9.75 -11.50 10.87
CA LEU A 131 8.97 -10.80 9.86
C LEU A 131 9.90 -10.06 8.89
N SER A 132 9.42 -9.86 7.65
CA SER A 132 10.16 -9.06 6.66
C SER A 132 10.28 -7.60 7.11
N PRO A 133 11.38 -6.90 6.75
CA PRO A 133 11.54 -5.46 7.04
C PRO A 133 10.37 -4.61 6.56
N THR A 134 9.79 -4.97 5.42
CA THR A 134 8.61 -4.31 4.85
C THR A 134 7.39 -4.48 5.74
N THR A 135 7.17 -5.68 6.30
CA THR A 135 6.07 -5.95 7.23
C THR A 135 6.23 -5.16 8.52
N ILE A 136 7.43 -5.15 9.11
CA ILE A 136 7.75 -4.34 10.29
C ILE A 136 7.52 -2.85 10.02
N LYS A 137 7.97 -2.34 8.87
CA LYS A 137 7.72 -0.94 8.45
C LYS A 137 6.23 -0.63 8.36
N ASN A 138 5.42 -1.55 7.84
CA ASN A 138 3.97 -1.39 7.74
C ASN A 138 3.30 -1.37 9.13
N HIS A 139 3.72 -2.24 10.06
CA HIS A 139 3.23 -2.21 11.45
C HIS A 139 3.61 -0.90 12.14
N ARG A 140 4.88 -0.47 12.01
CA ARG A 140 5.35 0.81 12.53
C ARG A 140 4.56 2.00 11.99
N GLY A 141 4.23 1.99 10.68
CA GLY A 141 3.41 3.02 10.04
C GLY A 141 2.01 3.12 10.64
N LYS A 142 1.35 1.98 10.86
CA LYS A 142 0.03 1.94 11.49
C LYS A 142 0.07 2.42 12.94
N LEU A 143 1.09 2.03 13.69
CA LEU A 143 1.29 2.49 15.07
C LEU A 143 1.54 4.00 15.11
N SER A 144 2.33 4.52 14.17
CA SER A 144 2.56 5.96 14.00
C SER A 144 1.27 6.74 13.77
N SER A 145 0.34 6.19 12.99
CA SER A 145 -0.96 6.83 12.76
C SER A 145 -1.79 6.95 14.04
N VAL A 146 -1.76 5.93 14.91
CA VAL A 146 -2.43 5.98 16.23
C VAL A 146 -1.83 7.07 17.11
N PHE A 147 -0.50 7.17 17.20
CA PHE A 147 0.16 8.20 18.01
C PHE A 147 -0.01 9.61 17.42
N THR A 148 -0.06 9.75 16.09
CA THR A 148 -0.39 11.02 15.44
C THR A 148 -1.80 11.48 15.81
N PHE A 149 -2.78 10.60 15.75
CA PHE A 149 -4.15 10.87 16.21
C PHE A 149 -4.18 11.27 17.69
N ALA A 150 -3.41 10.59 18.55
CA ALA A 150 -3.32 10.94 19.96
C ALA A 150 -2.74 12.35 20.18
N MET A 151 -1.75 12.76 19.39
CA MET A 151 -1.20 14.12 19.43
C MET A 151 -2.22 15.16 18.96
N GLU A 152 -2.93 14.89 17.87
CA GLU A 152 -3.98 15.78 17.34
C GLU A 152 -5.13 16.00 18.32
N ARG A 153 -5.39 15.01 19.17
CA ARG A 153 -6.38 15.07 20.26
C ARG A 153 -5.81 15.61 21.59
N ASN A 154 -4.55 16.03 21.60
CA ASN A 154 -3.84 16.51 22.81
C ASN A 154 -3.81 15.48 23.95
N LEU A 155 -3.78 14.19 23.64
CA LEU A 155 -3.64 13.10 24.61
C LEU A 155 -2.18 12.89 25.01
N ILE A 156 -1.25 13.21 24.13
CA ILE A 156 0.20 13.20 24.32
C ILE A 156 0.84 14.44 23.68
N GLU A 157 1.98 14.87 24.21
CA GLU A 157 2.71 16.02 23.68
C GLU A 157 3.58 15.64 22.45
N ALA A 158 4.11 14.44 22.43
CA ALA A 158 5.00 13.95 21.38
C ALA A 158 4.78 12.45 21.12
N SER A 159 4.98 12.05 19.86
CA SER A 159 4.94 10.64 19.49
C SER A 159 6.18 9.92 20.03
N PRO A 160 6.02 8.76 20.68
CA PRO A 160 7.16 7.91 21.07
C PRO A 160 7.82 7.21 19.87
N ILE A 161 7.23 7.31 18.68
CA ILE A 161 7.85 6.78 17.47
C ILE A 161 8.82 7.84 16.94
N PRO A 162 10.14 7.62 17.05
CA PRO A 162 11.10 8.60 16.56
C PRO A 162 10.88 8.83 15.07
N LYS A 163 10.90 10.10 14.63
CA LYS A 163 11.05 10.43 13.22
C LYS A 163 12.37 9.80 12.79
N THR A 164 12.30 8.67 12.13
CA THR A 164 13.51 7.92 11.75
C THR A 164 14.41 8.84 10.93
N LYS A 165 15.54 9.28 11.50
CA LYS A 165 16.75 9.41 10.69
C LYS A 165 16.85 8.06 10.00
N LYS A 166 16.89 8.05 8.66
CA LYS A 166 17.04 6.84 7.84
C LYS A 166 18.09 5.96 8.55
N ARG A 167 17.62 4.99 9.39
CA ARG A 167 18.50 3.90 9.80
C ARG A 167 18.96 3.37 8.46
N ARG A 168 20.25 3.37 8.18
CA ARG A 168 20.82 2.68 7.04
C ARG A 168 20.48 1.21 7.29
N LEU A 169 19.25 0.85 6.98
CA LEU A 169 18.86 -0.54 6.78
C LEU A 169 19.87 -1.02 5.75
N GLY A 170 20.68 -1.99 6.15
CA GLY A 170 21.67 -2.59 5.28
C GLY A 170 21.03 -2.78 3.92
N GLN A 171 21.85 -2.67 2.86
CA GLN A 171 21.48 -2.64 1.45
C GLN A 171 20.10 -3.28 1.23
N ARG A 172 19.13 -2.49 0.72
CA ARG A 172 17.84 -3.05 0.31
C ARG A 172 18.18 -4.34 -0.43
N LYS A 173 17.88 -5.51 0.15
CA LYS A 173 17.65 -6.67 -0.68
C LYS A 173 16.50 -6.23 -1.57
N VAL A 174 16.81 -5.92 -2.79
CA VAL A 174 15.80 -5.72 -3.82
C VAL A 174 15.06 -7.04 -3.81
N ASP A 175 13.77 -7.02 -3.46
CA ASP A 175 12.95 -8.22 -3.59
C ASP A 175 13.10 -8.62 -5.06
N VAL A 176 13.79 -9.72 -5.31
CA VAL A 176 14.03 -10.21 -6.67
C VAL A 176 12.66 -10.52 -7.25
N VAL A 177 12.23 -9.71 -8.21
CA VAL A 177 11.00 -9.95 -8.93
C VAL A 177 11.20 -11.20 -9.77
N ILE A 178 10.43 -12.25 -9.47
CA ILE A 178 10.51 -13.50 -10.20
C ILE A 178 9.78 -13.34 -11.53
N ILE A 179 10.55 -13.43 -12.61
CA ILE A 179 10.07 -13.34 -13.97
C ILE A 179 10.48 -14.64 -14.68
N PRO A 180 9.53 -15.54 -14.98
CA PRO A 180 9.81 -16.73 -15.75
C PRO A 180 10.33 -16.38 -17.15
N SER A 181 11.17 -17.24 -17.72
CA SER A 181 11.48 -17.17 -19.16
C SER A 181 10.24 -17.47 -20.00
N GLU A 182 10.28 -17.16 -21.29
CA GLU A 182 9.19 -17.47 -22.21
C GLU A 182 8.87 -18.98 -22.23
N THR A 183 9.89 -19.81 -22.35
CA THR A 183 9.76 -21.28 -22.31
C THR A 183 9.15 -21.75 -21.00
N GLN A 184 9.56 -21.18 -19.88
CA GLN A 184 9.02 -21.54 -18.56
C GLN A 184 7.55 -21.08 -18.43
N MET A 185 7.19 -19.90 -18.94
CA MET A 185 5.80 -19.44 -18.96
C MET A 185 4.92 -20.34 -19.82
N GLN A 186 5.41 -20.81 -20.98
CA GLN A 186 4.70 -21.77 -21.83
C GLN A 186 4.46 -23.10 -21.09
N LYS A 187 5.44 -23.61 -20.36
CA LYS A 187 5.29 -24.83 -19.55
C LYS A 187 4.27 -24.65 -18.41
N ILE A 188 4.29 -23.52 -17.70
CA ILE A 188 3.31 -23.19 -16.68
C ILE A 188 1.88 -23.18 -17.27
N LEU A 189 1.70 -22.59 -18.44
CA LEU A 189 0.42 -22.56 -19.13
C LEU A 189 -0.02 -23.95 -19.58
N GLN A 190 0.91 -24.77 -20.07
CA GLN A 190 0.64 -26.14 -20.49
C GLN A 190 0.22 -26.99 -19.28
N GLU A 191 0.95 -26.93 -18.17
CA GLU A 191 0.60 -27.63 -16.92
C GLU A 191 -0.77 -27.19 -16.38
N ALA A 192 -1.11 -25.89 -16.47
CA ALA A 192 -2.43 -25.39 -16.09
C ALA A 192 -3.54 -25.95 -16.99
N LYS A 193 -3.26 -26.13 -18.30
CA LYS A 193 -4.18 -26.74 -19.24
C LYS A 193 -4.41 -28.24 -18.93
N GLU A 194 -3.35 -28.94 -18.56
CA GLU A 194 -3.44 -30.34 -18.13
C GLU A 194 -4.19 -30.48 -16.79
N ALA A 195 -3.95 -29.57 -15.84
CA ALA A 195 -4.67 -29.52 -14.56
C ALA A 195 -6.18 -29.23 -14.72
N ASP A 196 -6.58 -28.62 -15.83
CA ASP A 196 -7.98 -28.39 -16.17
C ASP A 196 -8.62 -29.56 -16.92
N PHE A 197 -7.82 -30.58 -17.32
CA PHE A 197 -8.33 -31.78 -17.96
C PHE A 197 -9.21 -32.55 -16.95
N GLY A 198 -10.39 -32.95 -17.34
CA GLY A 198 -11.35 -33.64 -16.46
C GLY A 198 -12.08 -32.69 -15.49
N VAL A 199 -11.80 -31.39 -15.47
CA VAL A 199 -12.65 -30.42 -14.74
C VAL A 199 -14.01 -30.38 -15.42
N PRO A 200 -15.12 -30.73 -14.72
CA PRO A 200 -16.43 -30.75 -15.30
C PRO A 200 -16.83 -29.46 -16.00
N GLU A 201 -17.58 -29.54 -17.06
CA GLU A 201 -18.14 -28.39 -17.75
C GLU A 201 -18.98 -27.55 -16.76
N GLY A 202 -18.87 -26.22 -16.88
CA GLY A 202 -19.54 -25.31 -15.93
C GLY A 202 -18.70 -24.97 -14.69
N ASN A 203 -17.51 -25.54 -14.53
CA ASN A 203 -16.62 -25.24 -13.44
C ASN A 203 -15.46 -24.30 -13.84
N PHE A 204 -14.97 -23.55 -12.85
CA PHE A 204 -13.87 -22.61 -13.00
C PHE A 204 -12.55 -23.32 -13.38
N LYS A 205 -11.94 -22.89 -14.49
CA LYS A 205 -10.68 -23.40 -15.05
C LYS A 205 -9.54 -22.41 -14.86
N LEU A 206 -8.30 -22.92 -14.71
CA LEU A 206 -7.10 -22.10 -14.47
C LEU A 206 -6.45 -21.63 -15.77
N TYR A 207 -6.35 -22.50 -16.77
CA TYR A 207 -5.66 -22.18 -18.02
C TYR A 207 -6.21 -20.92 -18.72
N PRO A 208 -7.52 -20.76 -18.97
CA PRO A 208 -8.04 -19.55 -19.57
C PRO A 208 -7.83 -18.30 -18.71
N LEU A 209 -7.80 -18.44 -17.36
CA LEU A 209 -7.46 -17.33 -16.46
C LEU A 209 -6.01 -16.92 -16.61
N PHE A 210 -5.08 -17.88 -16.63
CA PHE A 210 -3.65 -17.61 -16.76
C PHE A 210 -3.30 -17.06 -18.14
N LEU A 211 -3.89 -17.62 -19.19
CA LEU A 211 -3.75 -17.12 -20.55
C LEU A 211 -4.18 -15.65 -20.64
N LEU A 212 -5.31 -15.30 -20.05
CA LEU A 212 -5.78 -13.91 -20.03
C LEU A 212 -4.91 -13.01 -19.13
N ALA A 213 -4.35 -13.56 -18.02
CA ALA A 213 -3.41 -12.85 -17.16
C ALA A 213 -2.12 -12.49 -17.89
N VAL A 214 -1.54 -13.44 -18.66
CA VAL A 214 -0.38 -13.20 -19.52
C VAL A 214 -0.69 -12.18 -20.61
N ALA A 215 -1.84 -12.29 -21.26
CA ALA A 215 -2.21 -11.42 -22.38
C ALA A 215 -2.52 -9.97 -21.96
N THR A 216 -2.97 -9.74 -20.72
CA THR A 216 -3.43 -8.43 -20.26
C THR A 216 -2.59 -7.78 -19.18
N GLY A 217 -1.85 -8.55 -18.41
CA GLY A 217 -1.16 -8.10 -17.20
C GLY A 217 -2.11 -7.61 -16.09
N ALA A 218 -3.40 -7.94 -16.16
CA ALA A 218 -4.39 -7.49 -15.18
C ALA A 218 -4.24 -8.22 -13.82
N ARG A 219 -4.71 -7.57 -12.74
CA ARG A 219 -4.67 -8.18 -11.41
C ARG A 219 -5.72 -9.28 -11.28
N LEU A 220 -5.49 -10.26 -10.40
CA LEU A 220 -6.44 -11.37 -10.20
C LEU A 220 -7.88 -10.87 -9.97
N GLY A 221 -8.07 -9.92 -9.04
CA GLY A 221 -9.41 -9.41 -8.76
C GLY A 221 -10.05 -8.67 -9.93
N GLU A 222 -9.26 -8.01 -10.77
CA GLU A 222 -9.72 -7.34 -12.00
C GLU A 222 -10.21 -8.39 -13.01
N LEU A 223 -9.41 -9.44 -13.25
CA LEU A 223 -9.79 -10.53 -14.16
C LEU A 223 -11.04 -11.26 -13.67
N LEU A 224 -11.11 -11.58 -12.38
CA LEU A 224 -12.24 -12.33 -11.81
C LEU A 224 -13.56 -11.56 -11.83
N ASP A 225 -13.55 -10.24 -12.02
CA ASP A 225 -14.77 -9.43 -12.08
C ASP A 225 -15.27 -9.18 -13.51
N ILE A 226 -14.54 -9.61 -14.53
CA ILE A 226 -14.93 -9.42 -15.92
C ILE A 226 -16.32 -9.98 -16.17
N ASP A 227 -17.15 -9.14 -16.76
CA ASP A 227 -18.47 -9.47 -17.26
C ASP A 227 -18.41 -9.68 -18.77
N ARG A 228 -18.88 -10.82 -19.23
CA ARG A 228 -18.79 -11.24 -20.65
C ARG A 228 -19.53 -10.30 -21.59
N VAL A 229 -20.64 -9.72 -21.13
CA VAL A 229 -21.52 -8.85 -21.95
C VAL A 229 -21.09 -7.40 -21.83
N ARG A 230 -20.81 -6.95 -20.60
CA ARG A 230 -20.51 -5.54 -20.32
C ARG A 230 -19.09 -5.16 -20.72
N ASP A 231 -18.11 -6.03 -20.43
CA ASP A 231 -16.70 -5.65 -20.43
C ASP A 231 -15.96 -6.10 -21.69
N ILE A 232 -16.47 -7.08 -22.42
CA ILE A 232 -15.83 -7.64 -23.61
C ILE A 232 -16.53 -7.11 -24.88
N ASN A 233 -15.75 -6.44 -25.72
CA ASN A 233 -16.19 -6.02 -27.05
C ASN A 233 -15.44 -6.84 -28.12
N LEU A 234 -16.16 -7.69 -28.85
CA LEU A 234 -15.60 -8.58 -29.87
C LEU A 234 -15.32 -7.87 -31.19
N GLU A 235 -15.99 -6.77 -31.49
CA GLU A 235 -15.74 -5.99 -32.72
C GLU A 235 -14.38 -5.28 -32.62
N THR A 236 -14.06 -4.74 -31.47
CA THR A 236 -12.79 -4.04 -31.20
C THR A 236 -11.73 -4.91 -30.51
N ASN A 237 -12.05 -6.16 -30.18
CA ASN A 237 -11.20 -7.10 -29.45
C ASN A 237 -10.64 -6.50 -28.16
N THR A 238 -11.49 -5.82 -27.39
CA THR A 238 -11.06 -5.11 -26.18
C THR A 238 -11.80 -5.61 -24.93
N ILE A 239 -11.08 -5.54 -23.81
CA ILE A 239 -11.63 -5.78 -22.48
C ILE A 239 -11.55 -4.48 -21.69
N THR A 240 -12.68 -4.06 -21.12
CA THR A 240 -12.75 -2.93 -20.19
C THR A 240 -12.52 -3.42 -18.78
N ILE A 241 -11.60 -2.78 -18.06
CA ILE A 241 -11.33 -3.06 -16.65
C ILE A 241 -11.65 -1.79 -15.85
N ASP A 242 -12.75 -1.82 -15.13
CA ASP A 242 -13.25 -0.70 -14.32
C ASP A 242 -13.64 -1.10 -12.89
N THR A 243 -13.81 -2.39 -12.64
CA THR A 243 -14.16 -2.97 -11.35
C THR A 243 -13.24 -4.14 -10.99
N GLN A 244 -13.39 -4.66 -9.78
CA GLN A 244 -12.67 -5.83 -9.29
C GLN A 244 -13.54 -6.68 -8.36
N LEU A 245 -13.35 -7.99 -8.41
CA LEU A 245 -13.85 -8.91 -7.41
C LEU A 245 -12.90 -8.90 -6.20
N THR A 246 -13.46 -8.76 -5.02
CA THR A 246 -12.73 -8.81 -3.74
C THR A 246 -13.39 -9.82 -2.82
N ARG A 247 -12.86 -9.96 -1.60
CA ARG A 247 -13.52 -10.79 -0.56
C ARG A 247 -14.88 -10.25 -0.17
N GLU A 248 -15.13 -8.96 -0.38
CA GLU A 248 -16.39 -8.26 -0.09
C GLU A 248 -17.42 -8.35 -1.22
N GLY A 249 -17.03 -8.90 -2.37
CA GLY A 249 -17.92 -9.10 -3.52
C GLY A 249 -17.40 -8.49 -4.82
N SER A 250 -18.25 -8.57 -5.83
CA SER A 250 -18.07 -8.10 -7.19
C SER A 250 -18.39 -6.60 -7.33
N GLY A 251 -17.95 -5.99 -8.43
CA GLY A 251 -18.27 -4.59 -8.77
C GLY A 251 -17.59 -3.56 -7.90
N ARG A 252 -16.59 -3.96 -7.09
CA ARG A 252 -15.87 -3.01 -6.24
C ARG A 252 -15.00 -2.07 -7.07
N PRO A 253 -15.00 -0.76 -6.77
CA PRO A 253 -14.22 0.20 -7.54
C PRO A 253 -12.74 -0.09 -7.47
N LEU A 254 -12.04 0.17 -8.55
CA LEU A 254 -10.58 0.07 -8.62
C LEU A 254 -9.91 1.05 -7.65
N LYS A 255 -8.65 0.75 -7.28
CA LYS A 255 -7.92 1.50 -6.27
C LYS A 255 -7.70 2.97 -6.67
N THR A 256 -7.49 3.24 -7.96
CA THR A 256 -7.26 4.59 -8.51
C THR A 256 -8.04 4.76 -9.82
N THR A 257 -8.32 6.00 -10.21
CA THR A 257 -8.93 6.33 -11.50
C THR A 257 -8.06 5.87 -12.67
N ALA A 258 -6.74 5.96 -12.55
CA ALA A 258 -5.78 5.48 -13.55
C ALA A 258 -5.84 3.96 -13.78
N SER A 259 -6.42 3.21 -12.84
CA SER A 259 -6.60 1.77 -13.01
C SER A 259 -7.73 1.41 -13.98
N ARG A 260 -8.66 2.34 -14.26
CA ARG A 260 -9.68 2.13 -15.28
C ARG A 260 -9.06 2.22 -16.65
N ARG A 261 -9.23 1.18 -17.45
CA ARG A 261 -8.59 1.09 -18.76
C ARG A 261 -9.29 0.11 -19.68
N ARG A 262 -9.06 0.29 -20.97
CA ARG A 262 -9.46 -0.65 -22.01
C ARG A 262 -8.18 -1.29 -22.57
N ILE A 263 -8.17 -2.61 -22.66
CA ILE A 263 -7.02 -3.40 -23.10
C ILE A 263 -7.42 -4.14 -24.39
N PHE A 264 -6.68 -3.92 -25.47
CA PHE A 264 -6.76 -4.74 -26.66
C PHE A 264 -6.16 -6.12 -26.38
N VAL A 265 -6.85 -7.18 -26.76
CA VAL A 265 -6.42 -8.58 -26.66
C VAL A 265 -6.48 -9.20 -28.03
N GLN A 266 -5.46 -9.96 -28.41
CA GLN A 266 -5.45 -10.64 -29.69
C GLN A 266 -6.70 -11.50 -29.87
N PRO A 267 -7.38 -11.43 -31.06
CA PRO A 267 -8.66 -12.09 -31.29
C PRO A 267 -8.65 -13.58 -30.98
N GLU A 268 -7.54 -14.26 -31.29
CA GLU A 268 -7.34 -15.70 -31.06
C GLU A 268 -7.34 -16.03 -29.57
N VAL A 269 -6.64 -15.22 -28.75
CA VAL A 269 -6.60 -15.37 -27.30
C VAL A 269 -7.98 -15.12 -26.70
N LEU A 270 -8.67 -14.07 -27.16
CA LEU A 270 -9.98 -13.73 -26.64
C LEU A 270 -11.01 -14.82 -26.97
N ARG A 271 -11.01 -15.34 -28.21
CA ARG A 271 -11.86 -16.47 -28.63
C ARG A 271 -11.57 -17.72 -27.80
N ALA A 272 -10.30 -18.11 -27.67
CA ALA A 272 -9.89 -19.27 -26.89
C ALA A 272 -10.37 -19.19 -25.43
N VAL A 273 -10.22 -18.02 -24.78
CA VAL A 273 -10.72 -17.81 -23.41
C VAL A 273 -12.24 -17.94 -23.34
N LEU A 274 -12.97 -17.37 -24.31
CA LEU A 274 -14.42 -17.41 -24.33
C LEU A 274 -15.00 -18.81 -24.60
N GLU A 275 -14.32 -19.61 -25.41
CA GLU A 275 -14.69 -21.01 -25.69
C GLU A 275 -14.47 -21.91 -24.47
N MET A 276 -13.36 -21.69 -23.75
CA MET A 276 -13.02 -22.49 -22.58
C MET A 276 -13.76 -22.08 -21.30
N THR A 277 -14.43 -20.90 -21.30
CA THR A 277 -15.19 -20.44 -20.15
C THR A 277 -16.67 -20.71 -20.33
N PRO A 278 -17.32 -21.40 -19.39
CA PRO A 278 -18.72 -21.77 -19.53
C PRO A 278 -19.66 -20.55 -19.46
N ARG A 279 -20.86 -20.69 -20.06
CA ARG A 279 -21.94 -19.71 -19.92
C ARG A 279 -22.92 -20.15 -18.84
N SER A 280 -23.60 -19.19 -18.23
CA SER A 280 -24.66 -19.46 -17.25
C SER A 280 -25.88 -18.59 -17.54
N LYS A 281 -27.07 -19.16 -17.32
CA LYS A 281 -28.34 -18.38 -17.36
C LYS A 281 -28.50 -17.48 -16.11
N LYS A 282 -27.67 -17.70 -15.05
CA LYS A 282 -27.79 -16.97 -13.78
C LYS A 282 -26.87 -15.78 -13.65
N THR A 283 -25.83 -15.67 -14.51
CA THR A 283 -24.87 -14.58 -14.48
C THR A 283 -24.16 -14.42 -15.81
N THR A 284 -23.82 -13.19 -16.15
CA THR A 284 -23.01 -12.82 -17.32
C THR A 284 -21.51 -12.79 -17.03
N LYS A 285 -21.11 -13.07 -15.77
CA LYS A 285 -19.70 -13.10 -15.37
C LYS A 285 -18.91 -14.15 -16.14
N LEU A 286 -17.67 -13.82 -16.50
CA LEU A 286 -16.81 -14.69 -17.29
C LEU A 286 -16.41 -15.95 -16.52
N TRP A 287 -16.12 -15.80 -15.22
CA TRP A 287 -15.63 -16.88 -14.39
C TRP A 287 -16.74 -17.43 -13.48
N ILE A 288 -17.19 -18.60 -13.82
CA ILE A 288 -18.31 -19.25 -13.11
C ILE A 288 -17.89 -20.60 -12.54
N HIS A 289 -18.56 -20.99 -11.45
CA HIS A 289 -18.45 -22.28 -10.81
C HIS A 289 -19.85 -22.71 -10.34
N HIS A 290 -20.30 -23.86 -10.77
CA HIS A 290 -21.68 -24.34 -10.54
C HIS A 290 -22.74 -23.29 -10.93
N GLY A 291 -22.56 -22.64 -12.07
CA GLY A 291 -23.51 -21.68 -12.64
C GLY A 291 -23.56 -20.31 -11.96
N LYS A 292 -22.73 -20.05 -10.93
CA LYS A 292 -22.61 -18.76 -10.24
C LYS A 292 -21.22 -18.18 -10.45
N GLN A 293 -21.07 -16.87 -10.27
CA GLN A 293 -19.74 -16.27 -10.26
C GLN A 293 -18.84 -16.95 -9.21
N VAL A 294 -17.61 -17.28 -9.59
CA VAL A 294 -16.61 -17.78 -8.66
C VAL A 294 -16.30 -16.71 -7.59
N THR A 295 -16.17 -17.11 -6.34
CA THR A 295 -15.74 -16.17 -5.29
C THR A 295 -14.25 -15.90 -5.36
N TYR A 296 -13.83 -14.71 -4.92
CA TYR A 296 -12.40 -14.37 -4.85
C TYR A 296 -11.59 -15.40 -4.04
N MET A 297 -12.16 -15.89 -2.93
CA MET A 297 -11.51 -16.88 -2.08
C MET A 297 -11.33 -18.21 -2.80
N ALA A 298 -12.38 -18.74 -3.43
CA ALA A 298 -12.31 -20.03 -4.13
C ALA A 298 -11.32 -19.98 -5.30
N ALA A 299 -11.35 -18.91 -6.10
CA ALA A 299 -10.41 -18.71 -7.21
C ALA A 299 -8.96 -18.59 -6.69
N SER A 300 -8.73 -17.77 -5.68
CA SER A 300 -7.40 -17.54 -5.12
C SER A 300 -6.84 -18.81 -4.46
N MET A 301 -7.67 -19.62 -3.80
CA MET A 301 -7.25 -20.93 -3.24
C MET A 301 -6.89 -21.93 -4.34
N LYS A 302 -7.68 -22.01 -5.43
CA LYS A 302 -7.36 -22.91 -6.56
C LYS A 302 -6.05 -22.47 -7.25
N VAL A 303 -5.84 -21.18 -7.46
CA VAL A 303 -4.59 -20.62 -7.97
C VAL A 303 -3.41 -20.94 -7.04
N PHE A 304 -3.57 -20.71 -5.73
CA PHE A 304 -2.52 -21.00 -4.75
C PHE A 304 -2.18 -22.49 -4.72
N LYS A 305 -3.18 -23.37 -4.73
CA LYS A 305 -2.98 -24.82 -4.76
C LYS A 305 -2.16 -25.24 -6.00
N PHE A 306 -2.53 -24.74 -7.19
CA PHE A 306 -1.77 -25.00 -8.41
C PHE A 306 -0.31 -24.54 -8.26
N ILE A 307 -0.07 -23.27 -7.87
CA ILE A 307 1.26 -22.70 -7.71
C ILE A 307 2.11 -23.51 -6.72
N SER A 308 1.52 -23.99 -5.62
CA SER A 308 2.25 -24.75 -4.59
C SER A 308 2.54 -26.20 -4.97
N GLN A 309 1.88 -26.76 -5.97
CA GLN A 309 2.01 -28.15 -6.41
C GLN A 309 2.69 -28.31 -7.76
N SER A 310 2.77 -27.23 -8.55
CA SER A 310 3.37 -27.20 -9.87
C SER A 310 4.89 -27.42 -9.80
N LEU A 311 5.41 -28.21 -10.71
CA LEU A 311 6.84 -28.45 -10.88
C LEU A 311 7.50 -27.39 -11.79
N GLU A 312 6.71 -26.72 -12.61
CA GLU A 312 7.19 -25.72 -13.57
C GLU A 312 7.21 -24.30 -12.99
N VAL A 313 6.51 -24.08 -11.87
CA VAL A 313 6.45 -22.78 -11.23
C VAL A 313 7.67 -22.53 -10.34
N PRO A 314 8.47 -21.46 -10.58
CA PRO A 314 9.65 -21.18 -9.77
C PRO A 314 9.28 -20.82 -8.31
N GLU A 315 10.21 -21.08 -7.40
CA GLU A 315 10.05 -20.71 -5.97
C GLU A 315 9.75 -19.21 -5.82
N GLY A 316 8.77 -18.91 -4.97
CA GLY A 316 8.33 -17.53 -4.72
C GLY A 316 7.41 -16.95 -5.79
N PHE A 317 7.04 -17.71 -6.81
CA PHE A 317 6.06 -17.29 -7.81
C PHE A 317 4.70 -17.06 -7.16
N THR A 318 4.01 -16.04 -7.62
CA THR A 318 2.65 -15.69 -7.22
C THR A 318 1.85 -15.33 -8.47
N PHE A 319 0.52 -15.26 -8.35
CA PHE A 319 -0.29 -14.78 -9.48
C PHE A 319 0.15 -13.42 -10.01
N HIS A 320 0.75 -12.57 -9.19
CA HIS A 320 1.24 -11.26 -9.61
C HIS A 320 2.44 -11.36 -10.57
N CYS A 321 3.14 -12.48 -10.58
CA CYS A 321 4.26 -12.74 -11.51
C CYS A 321 3.81 -12.81 -12.98
N PHE A 322 2.57 -13.19 -13.28
CA PHE A 322 2.01 -13.07 -14.65
C PHE A 322 2.01 -11.61 -15.12
N ARG A 323 1.69 -10.68 -14.24
CA ARG A 323 1.72 -9.25 -14.52
C ARG A 323 3.14 -8.74 -14.68
N HIS A 324 4.07 -9.21 -13.86
CA HIS A 324 5.49 -8.90 -14.00
C HIS A 324 6.04 -9.42 -15.32
N TYR A 325 5.74 -10.67 -15.67
CA TYR A 325 6.09 -11.26 -16.96
C TYR A 325 5.54 -10.43 -18.13
N HIS A 326 4.25 -10.12 -18.14
CA HIS A 326 3.62 -9.30 -19.18
C HIS A 326 4.35 -7.97 -19.39
N ALA A 327 4.66 -7.27 -18.31
CA ALA A 327 5.31 -5.98 -18.37
C ALA A 327 6.75 -6.08 -18.89
N THR A 328 7.53 -7.02 -18.33
CA THR A 328 8.93 -7.25 -18.76
C THR A 328 8.98 -7.70 -20.20
N TYR A 329 8.12 -8.64 -20.60
CA TYR A 329 8.06 -9.13 -21.98
C TYR A 329 7.83 -7.99 -22.97
N LEU A 330 6.85 -7.10 -22.71
CA LEU A 330 6.59 -5.95 -23.57
C LEU A 330 7.75 -4.97 -23.62
N LEU A 331 8.39 -4.68 -22.49
CA LEU A 331 9.55 -3.77 -22.44
C LEU A 331 10.75 -4.34 -23.18
N MET A 332 11.05 -5.63 -23.03
CA MET A 332 12.13 -6.32 -23.76
C MET A 332 11.89 -6.33 -25.27
N HIS A 333 10.63 -6.30 -25.72
CA HIS A 333 10.26 -6.20 -27.13
C HIS A 333 10.08 -4.75 -27.61
N GLY A 334 10.63 -3.76 -26.88
CA GLY A 334 10.70 -2.37 -27.31
C GLY A 334 9.40 -1.56 -27.14
N VAL A 335 8.37 -2.10 -26.47
CA VAL A 335 7.16 -1.34 -26.20
C VAL A 335 7.46 -0.21 -25.22
N ASN A 336 7.04 1.00 -25.54
CA ASN A 336 7.30 2.18 -24.73
C ASN A 336 6.77 2.01 -23.29
N VAL A 337 7.58 2.37 -22.30
CA VAL A 337 7.26 2.24 -20.88
C VAL A 337 5.97 2.96 -20.48
N LYS A 338 5.63 4.06 -21.14
CA LYS A 338 4.38 4.80 -20.90
C LYS A 338 3.16 3.99 -21.34
N GLU A 339 3.25 3.31 -22.47
CA GLU A 339 2.18 2.42 -22.96
C GLU A 339 2.04 1.19 -22.08
N VAL A 340 3.16 0.57 -21.66
CA VAL A 340 3.13 -0.55 -20.69
C VAL A 340 2.49 -0.10 -19.37
N SER A 341 2.88 1.06 -18.84
CA SER A 341 2.33 1.63 -17.61
C SER A 341 0.82 1.87 -17.70
N LYS A 342 0.35 2.44 -18.83
CA LYS A 342 -1.06 2.67 -19.13
C LYS A 342 -1.84 1.35 -19.24
N ARG A 343 -1.29 0.37 -19.95
CA ARG A 343 -1.87 -0.96 -20.11
C ARG A 343 -2.04 -1.70 -18.77
N LEU A 344 -1.07 -1.54 -17.88
CA LEU A 344 -1.12 -2.08 -16.53
C LEU A 344 -2.03 -1.28 -15.58
N GLY A 345 -2.34 -0.02 -15.88
CA GLY A 345 -3.10 0.87 -14.99
C GLY A 345 -2.31 1.29 -13.76
N HIS A 346 -1.03 1.61 -13.93
CA HIS A 346 -0.23 2.24 -12.89
C HIS A 346 -0.55 3.74 -12.81
N SER A 347 -0.65 4.26 -11.60
CA SER A 347 -0.92 5.69 -11.37
C SER A 347 0.28 6.58 -11.73
N THR A 348 1.49 6.02 -11.72
CA THR A 348 2.73 6.69 -12.07
C THR A 348 3.62 5.77 -12.91
N ILE A 349 4.32 6.34 -13.87
CA ILE A 349 5.30 5.61 -14.70
C ILE A 349 6.45 5.09 -13.83
N THR A 350 6.80 5.84 -12.77
CA THR A 350 7.83 5.47 -11.79
C THR A 350 7.61 4.05 -11.23
N THR A 351 6.34 3.67 -11.00
CA THR A 351 6.02 2.31 -10.54
C THR A 351 6.47 1.24 -11.54
N THR A 352 6.35 1.50 -12.84
CA THR A 352 6.83 0.59 -13.89
C THR A 352 8.35 0.62 -13.96
N LEU A 353 8.95 1.80 -13.94
CA LEU A 353 10.41 1.96 -14.00
C LEU A 353 11.12 1.31 -12.80
N ASP A 354 10.62 1.55 -11.57
CA ASP A 354 11.21 0.98 -10.34
C ASP A 354 11.19 -0.56 -10.33
N LEU A 355 10.16 -1.17 -10.93
CA LEU A 355 10.05 -2.62 -11.03
C LEU A 355 11.01 -3.23 -12.07
N TYR A 356 11.35 -2.47 -13.13
CA TYR A 356 12.08 -3.00 -14.29
C TYR A 356 13.42 -2.31 -14.53
N ALA A 357 13.87 -1.42 -13.64
CA ALA A 357 15.17 -0.73 -13.73
C ALA A 357 16.37 -1.68 -13.82
N HIS A 358 16.23 -2.92 -13.33
CA HIS A 358 17.29 -3.93 -13.38
C HIS A 358 17.53 -4.50 -14.78
N TRP A 359 16.60 -4.29 -15.73
CA TRP A 359 16.69 -4.76 -17.12
C TRP A 359 17.21 -3.67 -18.07
N VAL A 360 17.49 -2.48 -17.56
CA VAL A 360 18.04 -1.35 -18.32
C VAL A 360 19.36 -1.68 -19.05
N PRO A 361 20.29 -2.50 -18.50
CA PRO A 361 21.52 -2.84 -19.22
C PRO A 361 21.31 -3.56 -20.56
N GLU A 362 20.30 -4.43 -20.64
CA GLU A 362 19.95 -5.11 -21.91
C GLU A 362 19.33 -4.14 -22.92
N MET A 363 18.64 -3.10 -22.45
CA MET A 363 18.11 -2.03 -23.29
C MET A 363 19.20 -1.10 -23.81
N ASP A 364 20.32 -0.95 -23.08
CA ASP A 364 21.46 -0.13 -23.50
C ASP A 364 22.15 -0.73 -24.75
N ALA A 365 22.35 -2.03 -24.78
CA ALA A 365 22.87 -2.73 -25.97
C ALA A 365 21.91 -2.55 -27.17
N THR A 366 20.61 -2.62 -26.95
CA THR A 366 19.62 -2.37 -28.01
C THR A 366 19.65 -0.92 -28.48
N ALA A 367 19.79 0.05 -27.59
CA ALA A 367 19.93 1.47 -27.92
C ALA A 367 21.22 1.71 -28.75
N ALA A 368 22.35 1.13 -28.34
CA ALA A 368 23.60 1.20 -29.06
C ALA A 368 23.49 0.60 -30.46
N ASN A 369 22.88 -0.57 -30.61
CA ASN A 369 22.64 -1.22 -31.90
C ASN A 369 21.69 -0.41 -32.80
N THR A 370 20.74 0.31 -32.23
CA THR A 370 19.79 1.17 -32.98
C THR A 370 20.49 2.35 -33.63
N ILE A 371 21.46 2.96 -32.94
CA ILE A 371 22.32 4.01 -33.49
C ILE A 371 23.30 3.34 -34.50
N GLY A 372 23.87 2.22 -34.07
CA GLY A 372 24.77 1.41 -34.92
C GLY A 372 25.92 2.20 -35.50
N THR A 373 26.35 1.75 -36.67
CA THR A 373 27.45 2.37 -37.44
C THR A 373 26.97 3.46 -38.42
N LYS A 374 25.67 3.87 -38.33
CA LYS A 374 25.07 4.80 -39.31
C LYS A 374 25.73 6.17 -39.37
N PHE A 375 26.48 6.55 -38.35
CA PHE A 375 27.16 7.84 -38.25
C PHE A 375 28.68 7.72 -38.36
N ILE A 376 29.21 6.56 -38.71
CA ILE A 376 30.63 6.42 -39.07
C ILE A 376 30.79 6.94 -40.51
N ILE A 377 31.43 8.10 -40.67
CA ILE A 377 31.71 8.74 -41.95
C ILE A 377 33.10 8.34 -42.41
#